data_7cd3f0bce51b2b52b53169d21fcddf0d
#
_entry.id   7cd3f0bce51b2b52b53169d21fcddf0d
#
_cell.length_a   1.000
_cell.length_b   1.000
_cell.length_c   1.000
_cell.angle_alpha   90.00
_cell.angle_beta   90.00
_cell.angle_gamma   90.00
#
_symmetry.space_group_name_H-M   'P 1'
#
loop_
_entity.id
_entity.type
_entity.pdbx_description
1 polymer ?
#
loop_
_entity_poly.entity_id
_entity_poly.type
_entity_poly.pdbx_seq_one_letter_code
_entity_poly.pdbx_strand_id
1 'polypeptide(L)'
;MAPAFWVAGLGVALVAAAPAMADEAPKYGGILTYMIPADAPPSFDAHREGTFATVHSAAPFYSVLIRVDPNNPSSTTDFVCDLCTAMPQPTDGGKTYTFKIRDGVKFHDGAPLTAADVAASWNKIIHPPEGTLSPRESHYMMVDTVEALDPTTVVFHLKFATAAFLPALADPFSWIYKKEILDKDPRWYEKNILGSGPFKFAAIETGQSIKGVKNPDYYHKGLPYLDGFTGIYADKQAVRVEAIRSDRAAIEFRGLPPAVRDELVGALGDKRRRYCLFLIL
;
A
#
# COMPACT_ATOMS: atom_id res chain seq x y z
N MET A 1 -56.56 -34.58 -50.41
CA MET A 1 -56.27 -34.10 -49.02
C MET A 1 -55.08 -34.87 -48.50
N ALA A 2 -53.89 -34.27 -48.42
CA ALA A 2 -52.69 -34.86 -47.91
C ALA A 2 -52.30 -34.12 -46.64
N PRO A 3 -51.93 -34.76 -45.53
CA PRO A 3 -51.50 -34.12 -44.28
C PRO A 3 -50.03 -33.69 -44.38
N ALA A 4 -49.75 -32.45 -44.00
CA ALA A 4 -48.41 -31.90 -43.87
C ALA A 4 -47.78 -32.35 -42.51
N PHE A 5 -46.62 -32.99 -42.58
CA PHE A 5 -45.81 -33.30 -41.40
C PHE A 5 -44.89 -32.12 -41.10
N TRP A 6 -45.01 -31.54 -39.87
CA TRP A 6 -44.09 -30.58 -39.31
C TRP A 6 -42.97 -31.34 -38.57
N VAL A 7 -41.74 -31.16 -39.03
CA VAL A 7 -40.55 -31.64 -38.30
C VAL A 7 -40.04 -30.51 -37.43
N ALA A 8 -40.20 -30.65 -36.13
CA ALA A 8 -39.60 -29.74 -35.14
C ALA A 8 -38.13 -30.09 -34.94
N GLY A 9 -37.24 -29.27 -35.43
CA GLY A 9 -35.79 -29.41 -35.16
C GLY A 9 -35.46 -28.91 -33.78
N LEU A 10 -35.01 -29.80 -32.89
CA LEU A 10 -34.39 -29.45 -31.59
C LEU A 10 -32.97 -28.93 -31.87
N GLY A 11 -32.77 -27.63 -31.75
CA GLY A 11 -31.46 -27.03 -31.71
C GLY A 11 -30.83 -27.18 -30.33
N VAL A 12 -29.84 -28.05 -30.20
CA VAL A 12 -28.98 -28.15 -28.99
C VAL A 12 -28.00 -26.99 -29.03
N ALA A 13 -28.23 -25.97 -28.19
CA ALA A 13 -27.26 -24.91 -27.95
C ALA A 13 -26.12 -25.47 -27.10
N LEU A 14 -24.95 -25.69 -27.70
CA LEU A 14 -23.72 -25.94 -26.98
C LEU A 14 -23.32 -24.61 -26.29
N VAL A 15 -23.57 -24.52 -24.98
CA VAL A 15 -22.99 -23.48 -24.15
C VAL A 15 -21.53 -23.88 -23.93
N ALA A 16 -20.62 -23.25 -24.66
CA ALA A 16 -19.18 -23.35 -24.37
C ALA A 16 -18.92 -22.71 -23.00
N ALA A 17 -18.74 -23.53 -21.98
CA ALA A 17 -18.24 -23.07 -20.68
C ALA A 17 -16.85 -22.50 -20.90
N ALA A 18 -16.68 -21.18 -20.77
CA ALA A 18 -15.37 -20.57 -20.67
C ALA A 18 -14.63 -21.20 -19.47
N PRO A 19 -13.35 -21.60 -19.61
CA PRO A 19 -12.60 -22.11 -18.48
C PRO A 19 -12.57 -21.01 -17.41
N ALA A 20 -13.15 -21.28 -16.24
CA ALA A 20 -12.96 -20.47 -15.07
C ALA A 20 -11.44 -20.49 -14.79
N MET A 21 -10.80 -19.35 -14.86
CA MET A 21 -9.43 -19.19 -14.41
C MET A 21 -9.47 -19.50 -12.92
N ALA A 22 -9.04 -20.69 -12.56
CA ALA A 22 -8.87 -21.07 -11.16
C ALA A 22 -7.85 -20.10 -10.59
N ASP A 23 -8.23 -19.34 -9.57
CA ASP A 23 -7.29 -18.51 -8.81
C ASP A 23 -6.16 -19.43 -8.33
N GLU A 24 -4.95 -19.17 -8.81
CA GLU A 24 -3.77 -19.94 -8.40
C GLU A 24 -3.57 -19.70 -6.89
N ALA A 25 -3.54 -20.79 -6.11
CA ALA A 25 -3.36 -20.69 -4.67
C ALA A 25 -2.06 -19.93 -4.33
N PRO A 26 -2.09 -19.02 -3.35
CA PRO A 26 -0.91 -18.26 -2.96
C PRO A 26 0.28 -19.16 -2.60
N LYS A 27 1.46 -18.81 -3.09
CA LYS A 27 2.71 -19.52 -2.78
C LYS A 27 3.43 -18.80 -1.65
N TYR A 28 3.89 -19.60 -0.68
CA TYR A 28 4.65 -19.10 0.47
C TYR A 28 6.15 -19.21 0.20
N GLY A 29 6.90 -18.27 0.76
CA GLY A 29 8.36 -18.24 0.70
C GLY A 29 8.92 -17.37 -0.43
N GLY A 30 10.25 -17.29 -0.47
CA GLY A 30 10.99 -16.53 -1.47
C GLY A 30 11.17 -15.04 -1.16
N ILE A 31 12.10 -14.44 -1.88
CA ILE A 31 12.45 -13.02 -1.79
C ILE A 31 12.00 -12.31 -3.07
N LEU A 32 11.13 -11.31 -2.93
CA LEU A 32 10.74 -10.47 -4.05
C LEU A 32 11.80 -9.41 -4.31
N THR A 33 12.36 -9.37 -5.52
CA THR A 33 13.22 -8.27 -5.95
C THR A 33 12.45 -7.32 -6.86
N TYR A 34 12.55 -6.02 -6.58
CA TYR A 34 11.93 -4.99 -7.40
C TYR A 34 12.84 -3.78 -7.59
N MET A 35 12.56 -3.01 -8.65
CA MET A 35 13.33 -1.82 -9.00
C MET A 35 12.67 -0.56 -8.42
N ILE A 36 13.47 0.27 -7.73
CA ILE A 36 13.07 1.59 -7.26
C ILE A 36 13.61 2.62 -8.23
N PRO A 37 12.73 3.43 -8.90
CA PRO A 37 13.14 4.36 -9.95
C PRO A 37 13.73 5.66 -9.37
N ALA A 38 14.77 5.54 -8.58
CA ALA A 38 15.48 6.62 -7.88
C ALA A 38 16.86 6.14 -7.45
N ASP A 39 17.71 7.05 -6.98
CA ASP A 39 19.02 6.70 -6.40
C ASP A 39 18.87 6.25 -4.94
N ALA A 40 18.34 7.13 -4.07
CA ALA A 40 18.08 6.83 -2.66
C ALA A 40 16.98 7.76 -2.15
N PRO A 41 16.23 7.38 -1.10
CA PRO A 41 15.28 8.28 -0.49
C PRO A 41 16.01 9.43 0.24
N PRO A 42 15.54 10.68 0.09
CA PRO A 42 16.10 11.81 0.83
C PRO A 42 15.82 11.71 2.33
N SER A 43 14.78 10.99 2.70
CA SER A 43 14.37 10.69 4.06
C SER A 43 13.45 9.46 4.07
N PHE A 44 13.41 8.73 5.20
CA PHE A 44 12.45 7.64 5.41
C PHE A 44 11.12 8.12 6.01
N ASP A 45 11.00 9.41 6.37
CA ASP A 45 9.77 9.97 6.93
C ASP A 45 8.75 10.29 5.83
N ALA A 46 7.74 9.44 5.69
CA ALA A 46 6.66 9.64 4.73
C ALA A 46 5.83 10.90 4.99
N HIS A 47 5.72 11.34 6.24
CA HIS A 47 4.97 12.55 6.57
C HIS A 47 5.65 13.80 6.02
N ARG A 48 6.97 13.77 5.87
CA ARG A 48 7.79 14.83 5.30
C ARG A 48 7.95 14.72 3.79
N GLU A 49 8.02 13.49 3.27
CA GLU A 49 8.38 13.24 1.87
C GLU A 49 7.16 12.98 0.99
N GLY A 50 7.32 13.25 -0.32
CA GLY A 50 6.33 12.97 -1.36
C GLY A 50 6.92 12.20 -2.53
N THR A 51 8.09 11.56 -2.36
CA THR A 51 8.84 10.94 -3.45
C THR A 51 8.58 9.43 -3.56
N PHE A 52 8.62 8.90 -4.78
CA PHE A 52 8.61 7.47 -5.03
C PHE A 52 9.81 6.76 -4.37
N ALA A 53 10.96 7.46 -4.25
CA ALA A 53 12.11 6.92 -3.54
C ALA A 53 11.78 6.53 -2.10
N THR A 54 11.05 7.37 -1.37
CA THR A 54 10.64 7.09 0.01
C THR A 54 9.56 6.01 0.08
N VAL A 55 8.47 6.14 -0.69
CA VAL A 55 7.35 5.19 -0.59
C VAL A 55 7.76 3.78 -1.03
N HIS A 56 8.46 3.63 -2.14
CA HIS A 56 8.88 2.30 -2.62
C HIS A 56 9.97 1.67 -1.75
N SER A 57 10.75 2.49 -1.03
CA SER A 57 11.75 1.99 -0.08
C SER A 57 11.11 1.48 1.20
N ALA A 58 10.18 2.24 1.78
CA ALA A 58 9.83 2.07 3.18
C ALA A 58 8.37 1.67 3.45
N ALA A 59 7.45 1.82 2.49
CA ALA A 59 6.04 1.45 2.69
C ALA A 59 5.83 0.01 3.21
N PRO A 60 6.60 -1.02 2.79
CA PRO A 60 6.41 -2.38 3.30
C PRO A 60 6.68 -2.56 4.79
N PHE A 61 7.32 -1.60 5.45
CA PHE A 61 7.61 -1.64 6.89
C PHE A 61 6.49 -1.05 7.74
N TYR A 62 5.54 -0.34 7.14
CA TYR A 62 4.53 0.43 7.88
C TYR A 62 3.12 -0.06 7.61
N SER A 63 2.22 0.33 8.50
CA SER A 63 0.78 0.18 8.36
C SER A 63 0.14 1.57 8.23
N VAL A 64 -1.03 1.60 7.63
CA VAL A 64 -1.89 2.79 7.52
C VAL A 64 -3.24 2.53 8.19
N LEU A 65 -4.05 3.56 8.39
CA LEU A 65 -5.37 3.38 8.99
C LEU A 65 -6.33 2.69 8.01
N ILE A 66 -6.43 3.24 6.80
CA ILE A 66 -7.19 2.68 5.66
C ILE A 66 -6.34 2.78 4.39
N ARG A 67 -6.69 2.03 3.38
CA ARG A 67 -6.03 2.07 2.07
C ARG A 67 -7.04 1.82 0.95
N VAL A 68 -6.66 2.13 -0.28
CA VAL A 68 -7.41 1.70 -1.47
C VAL A 68 -7.50 0.17 -1.48
N ASP A 69 -8.64 -0.38 -1.89
CA ASP A 69 -8.82 -1.83 -1.99
C ASP A 69 -7.80 -2.41 -3.00
N PRO A 70 -6.91 -3.32 -2.57
CA PRO A 70 -5.92 -3.93 -3.45
C PRO A 70 -6.55 -4.78 -4.56
N ASN A 71 -7.81 -5.22 -4.41
CA ASN A 71 -8.54 -5.92 -5.45
C ASN A 71 -9.11 -4.97 -6.52
N ASN A 72 -9.20 -3.66 -6.20
CA ASN A 72 -9.61 -2.61 -7.11
C ASN A 72 -8.69 -1.39 -7.00
N PRO A 73 -7.39 -1.53 -7.35
CA PRO A 73 -6.36 -0.53 -7.07
C PRO A 73 -6.53 0.79 -7.84
N SER A 74 -7.36 0.80 -8.88
CA SER A 74 -7.69 2.01 -9.65
C SER A 74 -8.91 2.77 -9.12
N SER A 75 -9.57 2.25 -8.08
CA SER A 75 -10.74 2.91 -7.49
C SER A 75 -10.33 4.16 -6.71
N THR A 76 -11.18 5.18 -6.81
CA THR A 76 -11.07 6.41 -6.00
C THR A 76 -12.07 6.44 -4.84
N THR A 77 -12.85 5.37 -4.68
CA THR A 77 -13.94 5.27 -3.70
C THR A 77 -13.93 3.99 -2.88
N ASP A 78 -13.24 2.95 -3.33
CA ASP A 78 -13.20 1.66 -2.65
C ASP A 78 -12.01 1.62 -1.69
N PHE A 79 -12.32 1.82 -0.42
CA PHE A 79 -11.34 1.81 0.67
C PHE A 79 -11.58 0.63 1.59
N VAL A 80 -10.51 0.06 2.08
CA VAL A 80 -10.53 -1.04 3.06
C VAL A 80 -9.70 -0.68 4.29
N CYS A 81 -10.08 -1.28 5.41
CA CYS A 81 -9.31 -1.18 6.64
C CYS A 81 -7.95 -1.86 6.52
N ASP A 82 -6.91 -1.18 6.98
CA ASP A 82 -5.64 -1.81 7.32
C ASP A 82 -5.54 -2.00 8.84
N LEU A 83 -5.30 -0.94 9.60
CA LEU A 83 -5.32 -1.00 11.06
C LEU A 83 -6.72 -0.93 11.66
N CYS A 84 -7.71 -0.35 10.98
CA CYS A 84 -9.08 -0.34 11.51
C CYS A 84 -9.76 -1.72 11.41
N THR A 85 -10.82 -1.93 12.19
CA THR A 85 -11.60 -3.18 12.15
C THR A 85 -12.77 -3.10 11.19
N ALA A 86 -13.33 -1.90 10.99
CA ALA A 86 -14.41 -1.61 10.06
C ALA A 86 -14.33 -0.15 9.57
N MET A 87 -14.81 0.10 8.37
CA MET A 87 -14.97 1.48 7.86
C MET A 87 -16.03 2.20 8.69
N PRO A 88 -15.76 3.45 9.12
CA PRO A 88 -16.66 4.18 9.98
C PRO A 88 -17.89 4.68 9.23
N GLN A 89 -19.02 4.74 9.93
CA GLN A 89 -20.16 5.53 9.49
C GLN A 89 -20.03 6.92 10.13
N PRO A 90 -19.98 8.00 9.33
CA PRO A 90 -19.85 9.35 9.88
C PRO A 90 -21.08 9.75 10.67
N THR A 91 -20.85 10.44 11.77
CA THR A 91 -21.88 11.03 12.64
C THR A 91 -21.80 12.57 12.61
N ASP A 92 -22.63 13.27 13.40
CA ASP A 92 -22.67 14.73 13.48
C ASP A 92 -22.73 15.39 12.08
N GLY A 93 -23.68 14.92 11.26
CA GLY A 93 -23.86 15.46 9.91
C GLY A 93 -22.66 15.27 8.98
N GLY A 94 -21.86 14.23 9.19
CA GLY A 94 -20.68 13.93 8.36
C GLY A 94 -19.38 14.57 8.86
N LYS A 95 -19.34 15.06 10.11
CA LYS A 95 -18.18 15.74 10.67
C LYS A 95 -17.38 14.90 11.67
N THR A 96 -17.91 13.77 12.13
CA THR A 96 -17.23 12.93 13.12
C THR A 96 -17.05 11.52 12.57
N TYR A 97 -15.80 11.05 12.54
CA TYR A 97 -15.41 9.72 12.07
C TYR A 97 -14.71 8.96 13.20
N THR A 98 -15.35 7.90 13.69
CA THR A 98 -14.82 7.06 14.77
C THR A 98 -14.31 5.74 14.20
N PHE A 99 -13.01 5.49 14.31
CA PHE A 99 -12.36 4.25 13.90
C PHE A 99 -12.05 3.38 15.13
N LYS A 100 -12.35 2.09 15.01
CA LYS A 100 -11.87 1.07 15.95
C LYS A 100 -10.60 0.45 15.39
N ILE A 101 -9.53 0.49 16.16
CA ILE A 101 -8.21 -0.07 15.82
C ILE A 101 -8.17 -1.53 16.24
N ARG A 102 -7.51 -2.36 15.44
CA ARG A 102 -7.27 -3.78 15.76
C ARG A 102 -6.51 -3.90 17.07
N ASP A 103 -7.00 -4.76 17.95
CA ASP A 103 -6.28 -5.10 19.17
C ASP A 103 -5.12 -6.07 18.89
N GLY A 104 -4.09 -6.04 19.72
CA GLY A 104 -2.94 -6.93 19.65
C GLY A 104 -1.94 -6.64 18.52
N VAL A 105 -2.10 -5.54 17.78
CA VAL A 105 -1.11 -5.08 16.79
C VAL A 105 0.17 -4.66 17.52
N LYS A 106 1.34 -5.07 16.97
CA LYS A 106 2.65 -4.73 17.52
C LYS A 106 3.51 -3.99 16.52
N PHE A 107 4.27 -3.04 17.00
CA PHE A 107 5.42 -2.53 16.27
C PHE A 107 6.50 -3.60 16.13
N HIS A 108 7.46 -3.40 15.23
CA HIS A 108 8.54 -4.36 14.95
C HIS A 108 9.47 -4.60 16.15
N ASP A 109 9.50 -3.69 17.13
CA ASP A 109 10.20 -3.84 18.40
C ASP A 109 9.42 -4.61 19.46
N GLY A 110 8.20 -5.06 19.14
CA GLY A 110 7.32 -5.82 20.02
C GLY A 110 6.40 -4.97 20.89
N ALA A 111 6.55 -3.64 20.90
CA ALA A 111 5.65 -2.76 21.64
C ALA A 111 4.24 -2.76 21.04
N PRO A 112 3.17 -2.65 21.84
CA PRO A 112 1.81 -2.56 21.33
C PRO A 112 1.60 -1.28 20.54
N LEU A 113 0.85 -1.38 19.43
CA LEU A 113 0.32 -0.23 18.68
C LEU A 113 -1.10 0.06 19.18
N THR A 114 -1.37 1.32 19.47
CA THR A 114 -2.65 1.77 20.02
C THR A 114 -3.23 2.95 19.22
N ALA A 115 -4.46 3.33 19.53
CA ALA A 115 -5.09 4.53 18.97
C ALA A 115 -4.30 5.81 19.26
N ALA A 116 -3.52 5.85 20.35
CA ALA A 116 -2.65 6.98 20.65
C ALA A 116 -1.54 7.16 19.60
N ASP A 117 -0.99 6.07 19.06
CA ASP A 117 0.00 6.11 17.99
C ASP A 117 -0.62 6.60 16.68
N VAL A 118 -1.85 6.16 16.39
CA VAL A 118 -2.62 6.64 15.23
C VAL A 118 -2.88 8.13 15.35
N ALA A 119 -3.41 8.59 16.48
CA ALA A 119 -3.67 10.01 16.71
C ALA A 119 -2.40 10.87 16.63
N ALA A 120 -1.29 10.42 17.23
CA ALA A 120 -0.01 11.12 17.18
C ALA A 120 0.54 11.24 15.75
N SER A 121 0.43 10.17 14.95
CA SER A 121 0.87 10.16 13.57
C SER A 121 0.08 11.14 12.72
N TRP A 122 -1.24 11.14 12.86
CA TRP A 122 -2.12 12.07 12.14
C TRP A 122 -1.92 13.52 12.60
N ASN A 123 -1.76 13.77 13.90
CA ASN A 123 -1.45 15.11 14.39
C ASN A 123 -0.11 15.63 13.86
N LYS A 124 0.91 14.77 13.69
CA LYS A 124 2.17 15.16 13.04
C LYS A 124 1.99 15.58 11.58
N ILE A 125 1.03 14.98 10.85
CA ILE A 125 0.72 15.37 9.46
C ILE A 125 -0.06 16.68 9.42
N ILE A 126 -1.08 16.83 10.28
CA ILE A 126 -2.07 17.90 10.24
C ILE A 126 -1.59 19.14 11.00
N HIS A 127 -0.90 18.94 12.10
CA HIS A 127 -0.34 19.96 12.98
C HIS A 127 1.15 19.69 13.23
N PRO A 128 2.00 19.84 12.20
CA PRO A 128 3.41 19.46 12.31
C PRO A 128 4.08 20.24 13.46
N PRO A 129 4.87 19.56 14.31
CA PRO A 129 5.66 20.21 15.33
C PRO A 129 6.62 21.24 14.73
N GLU A 130 6.99 22.26 15.52
CA GLU A 130 7.94 23.27 15.10
C GLU A 130 9.25 22.65 14.56
N GLY A 131 9.71 23.14 13.42
CA GLY A 131 10.91 22.63 12.73
C GLY A 131 10.71 21.33 11.96
N THR A 132 9.47 20.80 11.87
CA THR A 132 9.12 19.69 10.98
C THR A 132 8.34 20.20 9.76
N LEU A 133 8.40 19.45 8.65
CA LEU A 133 7.67 19.76 7.43
C LEU A 133 6.57 18.72 7.23
N SER A 134 5.40 19.18 6.81
CA SER A 134 4.30 18.33 6.33
C SER A 134 3.75 18.88 5.02
N PRO A 135 4.22 18.40 3.87
CA PRO A 135 3.70 18.83 2.57
C PRO A 135 2.20 18.52 2.39
N ARG A 136 1.64 17.66 3.25
CA ARG A 136 0.25 17.21 3.19
C ARG A 136 -0.68 17.93 4.13
N GLU A 137 -0.19 18.82 4.99
CA GLU A 137 -1.01 19.59 5.95
C GLU A 137 -2.24 20.21 5.25
N SER A 138 -2.04 20.84 4.10
CA SER A 138 -3.11 21.48 3.33
C SER A 138 -4.18 20.52 2.82
N HIS A 139 -3.87 19.22 2.66
CA HIS A 139 -4.84 18.21 2.23
C HIS A 139 -5.86 17.88 3.33
N TYR A 140 -5.56 18.23 4.57
CA TYR A 140 -6.36 17.91 5.76
C TYR A 140 -6.95 19.14 6.43
N MET A 141 -7.09 20.28 5.71
CA MET A 141 -7.68 21.52 6.24
C MET A 141 -9.09 21.33 6.81
N MET A 142 -9.83 20.29 6.35
CA MET A 142 -11.12 19.93 6.89
C MET A 142 -11.04 19.35 8.30
N VAL A 143 -9.91 18.81 8.72
CA VAL A 143 -9.76 18.19 10.05
C VAL A 143 -9.55 19.29 11.10
N ASP A 144 -10.30 19.19 12.20
CA ASP A 144 -10.13 20.03 13.37
C ASP A 144 -9.23 19.38 14.40
N THR A 145 -9.63 18.20 14.88
CA THR A 145 -8.86 17.43 15.87
C THR A 145 -8.82 15.95 15.53
N VAL A 146 -7.75 15.29 15.99
CA VAL A 146 -7.62 13.82 15.99
C VAL A 146 -7.24 13.40 17.40
N GLU A 147 -8.06 12.56 18.02
CA GLU A 147 -7.84 12.13 19.40
C GLU A 147 -8.06 10.63 19.59
N ALA A 148 -7.35 10.06 20.55
CA ALA A 148 -7.55 8.70 21.02
C ALA A 148 -8.42 8.73 22.28
N LEU A 149 -9.63 8.15 22.22
CA LEU A 149 -10.54 8.09 23.36
C LEU A 149 -10.17 6.95 24.32
N ASP A 150 -9.67 5.86 23.79
CA ASP A 150 -9.19 4.68 24.51
C ASP A 150 -8.10 3.99 23.68
N PRO A 151 -7.45 2.91 24.15
CA PRO A 151 -6.36 2.27 23.40
C PRO A 151 -6.74 1.77 22.00
N THR A 152 -8.03 1.59 21.71
CA THR A 152 -8.53 1.04 20.44
C THR A 152 -9.44 1.96 19.65
N THR A 153 -9.67 3.20 20.14
CA THR A 153 -10.61 4.12 19.49
C THR A 153 -9.93 5.43 19.14
N VAL A 154 -9.86 5.76 17.85
CA VAL A 154 -9.44 7.08 17.36
C VAL A 154 -10.61 7.80 16.72
N VAL A 155 -10.73 9.10 16.97
CA VAL A 155 -11.80 9.95 16.44
C VAL A 155 -11.19 11.12 15.67
N PHE A 156 -11.71 11.36 14.49
CA PHE A 156 -11.44 12.55 13.70
C PHE A 156 -12.67 13.46 13.75
N HIS A 157 -12.47 14.70 14.17
CA HIS A 157 -13.46 15.76 14.11
C HIS A 157 -13.15 16.69 12.95
N LEU A 158 -14.14 16.93 12.10
CA LEU A 158 -14.00 17.80 10.93
C LEU A 158 -14.68 19.15 11.21
N LYS A 159 -14.07 20.23 10.72
CA LYS A 159 -14.64 21.59 10.71
C LYS A 159 -15.90 21.67 9.85
N PHE A 160 -15.91 20.91 8.76
CA PHE A 160 -17.04 20.81 7.82
C PHE A 160 -17.09 19.41 7.19
N ALA A 161 -18.31 18.96 6.85
CA ALA A 161 -18.51 17.67 6.18
C ALA A 161 -18.01 17.74 4.73
N THR A 162 -17.29 16.69 4.31
CA THR A 162 -16.77 16.57 2.94
C THR A 162 -16.59 15.11 2.53
N ALA A 163 -16.91 14.80 1.28
CA ALA A 163 -16.64 13.49 0.69
C ALA A 163 -15.14 13.23 0.42
N ALA A 164 -14.31 14.27 0.44
CA ALA A 164 -12.86 14.17 0.21
C ALA A 164 -12.09 13.59 1.40
N PHE A 165 -12.69 13.45 2.58
CA PHE A 165 -11.97 13.02 3.79
C PHE A 165 -11.44 11.59 3.69
N LEU A 166 -12.27 10.59 3.35
CA LEU A 166 -11.83 9.21 3.24
C LEU A 166 -10.80 8.99 2.10
N PRO A 167 -10.97 9.56 0.89
CA PRO A 167 -9.93 9.56 -0.13
C PRO A 167 -8.60 10.14 0.36
N ALA A 168 -8.62 11.28 1.06
CA ALA A 168 -7.42 11.88 1.63
C ALA A 168 -6.81 10.99 2.72
N LEU A 169 -7.62 10.33 3.55
CA LEU A 169 -7.16 9.45 4.62
C LEU A 169 -6.46 8.19 4.09
N ALA A 170 -6.81 7.72 2.88
CA ALA A 170 -6.20 6.58 2.21
C ALA A 170 -4.86 6.90 1.51
N ASP A 171 -4.25 8.04 1.81
CA ASP A 171 -2.94 8.45 1.30
C ASP A 171 -1.87 7.39 1.65
N PRO A 172 -1.10 6.86 0.66
CA PRO A 172 -0.09 5.83 0.89
C PRO A 172 1.11 6.30 1.71
N PHE A 173 1.21 7.57 2.04
CA PHE A 173 2.24 8.15 2.90
C PHE A 173 1.79 8.37 4.35
N SER A 174 0.53 8.09 4.71
CA SER A 174 -0.03 8.27 6.05
C SER A 174 0.33 7.13 7.02
N TRP A 175 1.62 6.80 7.11
CA TRP A 175 2.12 5.70 7.94
C TRP A 175 1.92 5.98 9.42
N ILE A 176 1.64 4.91 10.17
CA ILE A 176 1.48 5.04 11.62
C ILE A 176 2.83 4.83 12.30
N TYR A 177 3.24 5.85 13.02
CA TYR A 177 4.49 5.94 13.77
C TYR A 177 4.25 5.73 15.27
N LYS A 178 5.28 5.27 15.98
CA LYS A 178 5.21 5.06 17.42
C LYS A 178 5.22 6.42 18.13
N LYS A 179 4.16 6.71 18.88
CA LYS A 179 4.00 7.98 19.62
C LYS A 179 5.17 8.28 20.55
N GLU A 180 5.65 7.26 21.29
CA GLU A 180 6.78 7.41 22.20
C GLU A 180 8.04 7.94 21.50
N ILE A 181 8.26 7.55 20.25
CA ILE A 181 9.39 8.04 19.44
C ILE A 181 9.12 9.48 18.99
N LEU A 182 7.91 9.76 18.50
CA LEU A 182 7.53 11.10 18.05
C LEU A 182 7.61 12.14 19.17
N ASP A 183 7.23 11.76 20.39
CA ASP A 183 7.30 12.61 21.59
C ASP A 183 8.74 12.97 21.97
N LYS A 184 9.70 12.05 21.72
CA LYS A 184 11.13 12.25 22.02
C LYS A 184 11.86 13.02 20.93
N ASP A 185 11.58 12.67 19.67
CA ASP A 185 12.17 13.27 18.48
C ASP A 185 11.22 13.14 17.28
N PRO A 186 10.48 14.20 16.91
CA PRO A 186 9.54 14.15 15.79
C PRO A 186 10.22 13.97 14.42
N ARG A 187 11.56 14.09 14.36
CA ARG A 187 12.37 13.90 13.16
C ARG A 187 13.08 12.55 13.09
N TRP A 188 12.94 11.69 14.10
CA TRP A 188 13.61 10.40 14.21
C TRP A 188 13.43 9.53 12.95
N TYR A 189 12.21 9.50 12.40
CA TYR A 189 11.86 8.73 11.21
C TYR A 189 12.53 9.23 9.92
N GLU A 190 13.12 10.40 9.90
CA GLU A 190 13.89 10.87 8.75
C GLU A 190 15.07 9.93 8.42
N LYS A 191 15.63 9.28 9.42
CA LYS A 191 16.83 8.44 9.31
C LYS A 191 16.63 7.00 9.78
N ASN A 192 15.48 6.68 10.37
CA ASN A 192 15.24 5.40 11.01
C ASN A 192 13.93 4.78 10.51
N ILE A 193 13.86 3.46 10.54
CA ILE A 193 12.68 2.68 10.15
C ILE A 193 12.24 1.83 11.32
N LEU A 194 11.02 2.06 11.80
CA LEU A 194 10.32 1.22 12.77
C LEU A 194 8.81 1.34 12.52
N GLY A 195 8.18 0.29 12.06
CA GLY A 195 6.76 0.25 11.76
C GLY A 195 6.08 -0.98 12.35
N SER A 196 4.89 -1.27 11.85
CA SER A 196 4.05 -2.42 12.21
C SER A 196 3.63 -3.23 10.97
N GLY A 197 4.24 -2.96 9.83
CA GLY A 197 3.92 -3.56 8.54
C GLY A 197 4.34 -5.03 8.38
N PRO A 198 4.07 -5.60 7.19
CA PRO A 198 4.32 -7.01 6.90
C PRO A 198 5.80 -7.41 6.88
N PHE A 199 6.71 -6.46 6.74
CA PHE A 199 8.15 -6.74 6.73
C PHE A 199 8.87 -5.88 7.78
N LYS A 200 9.92 -6.45 8.40
CA LYS A 200 10.84 -5.76 9.29
C LYS A 200 12.07 -5.29 8.52
N PHE A 201 12.57 -4.12 8.83
CA PHE A 201 13.81 -3.60 8.24
C PHE A 201 14.98 -4.53 8.54
N ALA A 202 15.75 -4.90 7.53
CA ALA A 202 16.90 -5.78 7.65
C ALA A 202 18.22 -5.06 7.35
N ALA A 203 18.29 -4.35 6.21
CA ALA A 203 19.51 -3.68 5.79
C ALA A 203 19.23 -2.60 4.74
N ILE A 204 20.14 -1.65 4.64
CA ILE A 204 20.22 -0.70 3.53
C ILE A 204 21.68 -0.55 3.10
N GLU A 205 21.90 -0.60 1.79
CA GLU A 205 23.13 -0.22 1.13
C GLU A 205 22.84 1.05 0.34
N THR A 206 23.29 2.20 0.87
CA THR A 206 22.93 3.53 0.33
C THR A 206 23.20 3.62 -1.17
N GLY A 207 22.21 4.04 -1.94
CA GLY A 207 22.27 4.14 -3.40
C GLY A 207 22.27 2.78 -4.14
N GLN A 208 22.17 1.66 -3.44
CA GLN A 208 22.18 0.33 -4.05
C GLN A 208 20.89 -0.44 -3.75
N SER A 209 20.59 -0.72 -2.48
CA SER A 209 19.42 -1.54 -2.14
C SER A 209 18.91 -1.32 -0.72
N ILE A 210 17.64 -1.66 -0.53
CA ILE A 210 16.99 -1.79 0.79
C ILE A 210 16.38 -3.18 0.90
N LYS A 211 16.47 -3.80 2.08
CA LYS A 211 16.01 -5.18 2.31
C LYS A 211 15.08 -5.25 3.50
N GLY A 212 14.01 -6.01 3.34
CA GLY A 212 13.09 -6.36 4.41
C GLY A 212 12.94 -7.87 4.57
N VAL A 213 12.76 -8.31 5.81
CA VAL A 213 12.46 -9.70 6.15
C VAL A 213 11.04 -9.81 6.69
N LYS A 214 10.42 -10.96 6.51
CA LYS A 214 9.06 -11.26 6.99
C LYS A 214 8.88 -10.87 8.45
N ASN A 215 7.79 -10.17 8.75
CA ASN A 215 7.32 -9.94 10.11
C ASN A 215 6.45 -11.14 10.56
N PRO A 216 6.93 -12.01 11.46
CA PRO A 216 6.15 -13.18 11.91
C PRO A 216 4.94 -12.77 12.79
N ASP A 217 4.98 -11.57 13.38
CA ASP A 217 3.93 -11.02 14.24
C ASP A 217 2.94 -10.11 13.48
N TYR A 218 2.92 -10.20 12.14
CA TYR A 218 2.02 -9.36 11.34
C TYR A 218 0.56 -9.71 11.60
N TYR A 219 -0.26 -8.70 11.89
CA TYR A 219 -1.64 -8.87 12.35
C TYR A 219 -2.61 -9.43 11.30
N HIS A 220 -2.31 -9.35 10.00
CA HIS A 220 -3.08 -10.04 8.99
C HIS A 220 -2.64 -11.51 8.89
N LYS A 221 -3.49 -12.41 9.39
CA LYS A 221 -3.20 -13.85 9.45
C LYS A 221 -2.85 -14.43 8.08
N GLY A 222 -1.79 -15.22 8.01
CA GLY A 222 -1.30 -15.85 6.79
C GLY A 222 -0.46 -14.93 5.89
N LEU A 223 -0.31 -13.66 6.24
CA LEU A 223 0.51 -12.70 5.50
C LEU A 223 1.78 -12.32 6.28
N PRO A 224 2.80 -11.83 5.60
CA PRO A 224 3.01 -11.86 4.15
C PRO A 224 3.31 -13.27 3.64
N TYR A 225 3.04 -13.54 2.35
CA TYR A 225 3.40 -14.81 1.73
C TYR A 225 4.91 -14.96 1.55
N LEU A 226 5.60 -13.86 1.25
CA LEU A 226 7.04 -13.81 0.99
C LEU A 226 7.85 -13.86 2.29
N ASP A 227 9.07 -14.40 2.23
CA ASP A 227 10.04 -14.37 3.33
C ASP A 227 10.71 -13.00 3.46
N GLY A 228 10.72 -12.20 2.40
CA GLY A 228 11.28 -10.86 2.40
C GLY A 228 11.23 -10.20 1.03
N PHE A 229 11.87 -9.04 0.95
CA PHE A 229 12.05 -8.33 -0.30
C PHE A 229 13.43 -7.66 -0.41
N THR A 230 13.83 -7.35 -1.64
CA THR A 230 14.97 -6.50 -1.97
C THR A 230 14.53 -5.44 -2.97
N GLY A 231 14.52 -4.17 -2.54
CA GLY A 231 14.35 -3.02 -3.43
C GLY A 231 15.71 -2.56 -3.94
N ILE A 232 15.91 -2.52 -5.25
CA ILE A 232 17.15 -2.08 -5.89
C ILE A 232 16.96 -0.68 -6.44
N TYR A 233 17.82 0.25 -6.07
CA TYR A 233 17.79 1.62 -6.59
C TYR A 233 18.37 1.67 -7.98
N ALA A 234 17.65 2.27 -8.93
CA ALA A 234 18.12 2.50 -10.29
C ALA A 234 17.36 3.67 -10.94
N ASP A 235 18.00 4.81 -10.99
CA ASP A 235 17.45 6.01 -11.64
C ASP A 235 17.28 5.80 -13.16
N LYS A 236 18.25 5.16 -13.82
CA LYS A 236 18.25 4.98 -15.27
C LYS A 236 17.25 3.89 -15.71
N GLN A 237 16.31 4.26 -16.58
CA GLN A 237 15.31 3.33 -17.14
C GLN A 237 15.94 2.10 -17.79
N ALA A 238 17.02 2.27 -18.56
CA ALA A 238 17.70 1.15 -19.24
C ALA A 238 18.19 0.08 -18.25
N VAL A 239 18.66 0.49 -17.06
CA VAL A 239 19.09 -0.44 -16.01
C VAL A 239 17.90 -1.22 -15.46
N ARG A 240 16.77 -0.57 -15.24
CA ARG A 240 15.54 -1.22 -14.75
C ARG A 240 14.96 -2.19 -15.77
N VAL A 241 14.91 -1.80 -17.05
CA VAL A 241 14.46 -2.67 -18.15
C VAL A 241 15.35 -3.92 -18.25
N GLU A 242 16.67 -3.74 -18.17
CA GLU A 242 17.60 -4.87 -18.22
C GLU A 242 17.50 -5.78 -16.99
N ALA A 243 17.19 -5.23 -15.82
CA ALA A 243 16.95 -6.03 -14.62
C ALA A 243 15.73 -6.95 -14.77
N ILE A 244 14.64 -6.46 -15.39
CA ILE A 244 13.45 -7.28 -15.72
C ILE A 244 13.80 -8.31 -16.81
N ARG A 245 14.48 -7.89 -17.88
CA ARG A 245 14.85 -8.77 -19.01
C ARG A 245 15.71 -9.94 -18.56
N SER A 246 16.65 -9.68 -17.65
CA SER A 246 17.60 -10.68 -17.12
C SER A 246 17.09 -11.45 -15.90
N ASP A 247 15.81 -11.30 -15.53
CA ASP A 247 15.19 -11.96 -14.36
C ASP A 247 15.81 -11.58 -13.01
N ARG A 248 16.49 -10.43 -12.92
CA ARG A 248 17.05 -9.92 -11.67
C ARG A 248 16.03 -9.19 -10.79
N ALA A 249 14.94 -8.70 -11.39
CA ALA A 249 13.83 -8.08 -10.68
C ALA A 249 12.52 -8.48 -11.32
N ALA A 250 11.45 -8.55 -10.51
CA ALA A 250 10.12 -8.94 -10.95
C ALA A 250 9.18 -7.74 -11.18
N ILE A 251 9.49 -6.57 -10.62
CA ILE A 251 8.62 -5.39 -10.67
C ILE A 251 9.44 -4.14 -11.03
N GLU A 252 8.84 -3.30 -11.87
CA GLU A 252 9.27 -1.93 -12.16
C GLU A 252 8.09 -0.99 -11.93
N PHE A 253 8.24 0.03 -11.07
CA PHE A 253 7.11 0.84 -10.60
C PHE A 253 6.83 2.10 -11.41
N ARG A 254 7.78 2.62 -12.20
CA ARG A 254 7.59 3.90 -12.90
C ARG A 254 6.76 3.78 -14.17
N GLY A 255 6.55 2.56 -14.64
CA GLY A 255 5.97 2.29 -15.96
C GLY A 255 6.99 2.48 -17.09
N LEU A 256 6.66 1.97 -18.26
CA LEU A 256 7.53 1.96 -19.43
C LEU A 256 6.82 2.65 -20.61
N PRO A 257 7.53 3.44 -21.43
CA PRO A 257 7.00 3.91 -22.70
C PRO A 257 6.49 2.73 -23.55
N PRO A 258 5.42 2.89 -24.33
CA PRO A 258 4.80 1.78 -25.06
C PRO A 258 5.78 0.96 -25.90
N ALA A 259 6.69 1.61 -26.62
CA ALA A 259 7.69 0.91 -27.45
C ALA A 259 8.63 0.04 -26.62
N VAL A 260 9.10 0.54 -25.47
CA VAL A 260 10.00 -0.20 -24.56
C VAL A 260 9.25 -1.37 -23.90
N ARG A 261 8.01 -1.13 -23.50
CA ARG A 261 7.11 -2.18 -22.97
C ARG A 261 6.92 -3.30 -23.99
N ASP A 262 6.59 -2.96 -25.24
CA ASP A 262 6.28 -3.93 -26.29
C ASP A 262 7.51 -4.76 -26.66
N GLU A 263 8.69 -4.13 -26.75
CA GLU A 263 9.97 -4.82 -26.90
C GLU A 263 10.22 -5.80 -25.75
N LEU A 264 10.04 -5.36 -24.51
CA LEU A 264 10.25 -6.18 -23.32
C LEU A 264 9.27 -7.37 -23.26
N VAL A 265 7.99 -7.12 -23.55
CA VAL A 265 6.96 -8.17 -23.63
C VAL A 265 7.29 -9.20 -24.71
N GLY A 266 7.78 -8.76 -25.88
CA GLY A 266 8.26 -9.66 -26.94
C GLY A 266 9.45 -10.49 -26.51
N ALA A 267 10.42 -9.88 -25.81
CA ALA A 267 11.61 -10.57 -25.32
C ALA A 267 11.33 -11.56 -24.18
N LEU A 268 10.34 -11.28 -23.31
CA LEU A 268 9.96 -12.14 -22.20
C LEU A 268 9.11 -13.34 -22.63
N GLY A 269 8.36 -13.22 -23.74
CA GLY A 269 7.46 -14.27 -24.22
C GLY A 269 6.53 -14.78 -23.11
N ASP A 270 6.50 -16.10 -22.87
CA ASP A 270 5.67 -16.74 -21.83
C ASP A 270 6.11 -16.42 -20.40
N LYS A 271 7.35 -15.94 -20.20
CA LYS A 271 7.84 -15.50 -18.89
C LYS A 271 7.12 -14.24 -18.39
N ARG A 272 6.49 -13.46 -19.28
CA ARG A 272 5.78 -12.20 -18.95
C ARG A 272 4.76 -12.33 -17.80
N ARG A 273 4.18 -13.52 -17.58
CA ARG A 273 3.21 -13.78 -16.48
C ARG A 273 3.84 -13.68 -15.09
N ARG A 274 5.17 -13.67 -14.97
CA ARG A 274 5.92 -13.56 -13.72
C ARG A 274 6.16 -12.11 -13.29
N TYR A 275 5.87 -11.14 -14.18
CA TYR A 275 6.25 -9.75 -13.99
C TYR A 275 5.03 -8.84 -13.93
N CYS A 276 4.97 -7.98 -12.90
CA CYS A 276 4.07 -6.85 -12.86
C CYS A 276 4.69 -5.69 -13.65
N LEU A 277 4.27 -5.52 -14.90
CA LEU A 277 4.59 -4.34 -15.69
C LEU A 277 3.48 -3.32 -15.46
N PHE A 278 3.73 -2.31 -14.62
CA PHE A 278 2.80 -1.22 -14.45
C PHE A 278 2.68 -0.46 -15.77
N LEU A 279 1.49 -0.55 -16.37
CA LEU A 279 1.09 0.28 -17.49
C LEU A 279 0.59 1.60 -16.92
N ILE A 280 1.30 2.68 -17.16
CA ILE A 280 0.70 4.00 -17.11
C ILE A 280 -0.09 4.13 -18.42
N LEU A 281 -1.42 4.12 -18.31
CA LEU A 281 -2.30 4.54 -19.37
C LEU A 281 -2.28 6.05 -19.48
#